data_ed129152b3a741b1219f613ea57866b6
#
_entry.id   ed129152b3a741b1219f613ea57866b6
#
_cell.length_a   1.000
_cell.length_b   1.000
_cell.length_c   1.000
_cell.angle_alpha   90.00
_cell.angle_beta   90.00
_cell.angle_gamma   90.00
#
_symmetry.space_group_name_H-M   'P 1'
#
loop_
_entity.id
_entity.type
_entity.pdbx_description
1 polymer ?
#
loop_
_entity_poly.entity_id
_entity_poly.type
_entity_poly.pdbx_seq_one_letter_code
_entity_poly.pdbx_strand_id
1 'polypeptide(L)'
;MMKYIIVQAGGKGTRLKHLTQNKPKALVPVGNLPMLFHLFQKYSDKRFVIIADYKKEVMHEYLQAFANVKYQIVDTDGTGTCAGIKQALGLIPEKEPFLLIWSDLILPNNFELPIEYRDCAKTVFPKEDYIGISQTFPCRWSYKNDRFL
;
A
#
# COMPACT_ATOMS: atom_id res chain seq x y z
N MET A 1 -11.82 -14.75 0.99
CA MET A 1 -10.45 -14.57 0.46
C MET A 1 -10.21 -13.09 0.20
N MET A 2 -9.09 -12.57 0.65
CA MET A 2 -8.69 -11.17 0.46
C MET A 2 -8.46 -10.86 -1.03
N LYS A 3 -9.13 -9.82 -1.54
CA LYS A 3 -9.05 -9.43 -2.95
C LYS A 3 -8.33 -8.10 -3.15
N TYR A 4 -8.24 -7.27 -2.12
CA TYR A 4 -7.76 -5.90 -2.21
C TYR A 4 -6.50 -5.69 -1.41
N ILE A 5 -5.58 -4.93 -1.99
CA ILE A 5 -4.35 -4.47 -1.34
C ILE A 5 -4.27 -2.96 -1.50
N ILE A 6 -4.25 -2.24 -0.38
CA ILE A 6 -3.98 -0.80 -0.35
C ILE A 6 -2.48 -0.63 -0.14
N VAL A 7 -1.84 0.11 -1.04
CA VAL A 7 -0.42 0.40 -0.95
C VAL A 7 -0.21 1.89 -0.69
N GLN A 8 0.40 2.21 0.45
CA GLN A 8 0.84 3.57 0.72
C GLN A 8 2.16 3.82 -0.01
N ALA A 9 2.07 4.57 -1.13
CA ALA A 9 3.17 4.83 -2.04
C ALA A 9 3.49 6.33 -2.20
N GLY A 10 2.88 7.20 -1.39
CA GLY A 10 3.04 8.66 -1.47
C GLY A 10 4.34 9.20 -0.90
N GLY A 11 5.17 8.38 -0.28
CA GLY A 11 6.38 8.81 0.40
C GLY A 11 7.42 9.43 -0.54
N LYS A 12 7.99 10.56 -0.11
CA LYS A 12 9.06 11.25 -0.85
C LYS A 12 10.39 10.49 -0.83
N GLY A 13 10.63 9.70 0.23
CA GLY A 13 11.87 8.93 0.35
C GLY A 13 13.12 9.80 0.46
N THR A 14 13.10 10.85 1.26
CA THR A 14 14.20 11.82 1.40
C THR A 14 15.54 11.20 1.77
N ARG A 15 15.52 10.08 2.50
CA ARG A 15 16.73 9.32 2.87
C ARG A 15 17.44 8.69 1.68
N LEU A 16 16.72 8.45 0.57
CA LEU A 16 17.26 7.86 -0.66
C LEU A 16 17.93 8.92 -1.57
N LYS A 17 17.93 10.19 -1.17
CA LYS A 17 18.63 11.29 -1.84
C LYS A 17 18.36 11.34 -3.36
N HIS A 18 19.42 11.14 -4.17
CA HIS A 18 19.34 11.22 -5.62
C HIS A 18 18.43 10.19 -6.28
N LEU A 19 18.17 9.06 -5.63
CA LEU A 19 17.31 7.99 -6.18
C LEU A 19 15.85 8.41 -6.31
N THR A 20 15.41 9.41 -5.54
CA THR A 20 14.03 9.90 -5.53
C THR A 20 13.86 11.32 -6.07
N GLN A 21 14.87 11.85 -6.75
CA GLN A 21 14.77 13.20 -7.36
C GLN A 21 13.74 13.25 -8.49
N ASN A 22 13.65 12.21 -9.29
CA ASN A 22 12.81 12.14 -10.49
C ASN A 22 11.68 11.10 -10.42
N LYS A 23 11.58 10.36 -9.34
CA LYS A 23 10.58 9.30 -9.16
C LYS A 23 10.18 9.15 -7.69
N PRO A 24 8.96 8.67 -7.40
CA PRO A 24 8.57 8.33 -6.04
C PRO A 24 9.35 7.11 -5.53
N LYS A 25 9.48 7.01 -4.21
CA LYS A 25 10.19 5.90 -3.54
C LYS A 25 9.73 4.52 -4.00
N ALA A 26 8.43 4.35 -4.22
CA ALA A 26 7.84 3.09 -4.66
C ALA A 26 8.38 2.57 -6.00
N LEU A 27 8.91 3.46 -6.84
CA LEU A 27 9.48 3.12 -8.14
C LEU A 27 11.00 2.99 -8.13
N VAL A 28 11.65 3.15 -6.99
CA VAL A 28 13.10 2.88 -6.85
C VAL A 28 13.33 1.37 -7.02
N PRO A 29 14.24 0.96 -7.92
CA PRO A 29 14.46 -0.45 -8.17
C PRO A 29 15.23 -1.12 -7.03
N VAL A 30 14.82 -2.33 -6.70
CA VAL A 30 15.52 -3.27 -5.83
C VAL A 30 15.60 -4.59 -6.59
N GLY A 31 16.80 -5.11 -6.79
CA GLY A 31 16.98 -6.32 -7.59
C GLY A 31 16.45 -6.19 -9.03
N ASN A 32 16.69 -5.05 -9.67
CA ASN A 32 16.24 -4.71 -11.03
C ASN A 32 14.72 -4.59 -11.22
N LEU A 33 13.95 -4.54 -10.16
CA LEU A 33 12.51 -4.39 -10.18
C LEU A 33 12.07 -3.26 -9.23
N PRO A 34 11.20 -2.32 -9.63
CA PRO A 34 10.70 -1.31 -8.73
C PRO A 34 10.06 -1.92 -7.47
N MET A 35 10.26 -1.29 -6.31
CA MET A 35 9.77 -1.83 -5.02
C MET A 35 8.29 -2.23 -5.09
N LEU A 36 7.44 -1.40 -5.67
CA LEU A 36 6.01 -1.66 -5.82
C LEU A 36 5.74 -2.92 -6.64
N PHE A 37 6.55 -3.20 -7.64
CA PHE A 37 6.36 -4.34 -8.54
C PHE A 37 6.68 -5.69 -7.90
N HIS A 38 7.46 -5.72 -6.82
CA HIS A 38 7.61 -6.92 -5.99
C HIS A 38 6.26 -7.36 -5.39
N LEU A 39 5.43 -6.41 -4.96
CA LEU A 39 4.07 -6.70 -4.50
C LEU A 39 3.17 -7.17 -5.65
N PHE A 40 3.28 -6.58 -6.83
CA PHE A 40 2.53 -7.00 -8.01
C PHE A 40 2.85 -8.43 -8.43
N GLN A 41 4.12 -8.81 -8.40
CA GLN A 41 4.51 -10.19 -8.71
C GLN A 41 4.00 -11.18 -7.66
N LYS A 42 4.10 -10.83 -6.39
CA LYS A 42 3.65 -11.71 -5.28
C LYS A 42 2.14 -11.91 -5.28
N TYR A 43 1.37 -10.88 -5.62
CA TYR A 43 -0.08 -10.85 -5.54
C TYR A 43 -0.74 -10.47 -6.87
N SER A 44 -0.33 -11.14 -7.95
CA SER A 44 -0.78 -10.83 -9.30
C SER A 44 -2.28 -11.00 -9.54
N ASP A 45 -2.95 -11.78 -8.69
CA ASP A 45 -4.39 -12.04 -8.73
C ASP A 45 -5.23 -11.01 -7.94
N LYS A 46 -4.59 -10.10 -7.20
CA LYS A 46 -5.25 -9.11 -6.35
C LYS A 46 -5.53 -7.81 -7.09
N ARG A 47 -6.37 -6.98 -6.49
CA ARG A 47 -6.65 -5.61 -6.93
C ARG A 47 -5.92 -4.63 -6.03
N PHE A 48 -5.17 -3.74 -6.62
CA PHE A 48 -4.38 -2.76 -5.91
C PHE A 48 -5.06 -1.40 -5.87
N VAL A 49 -5.05 -0.76 -4.72
CA VAL A 49 -5.37 0.65 -4.57
C VAL A 49 -4.10 1.36 -4.11
N ILE A 50 -3.52 2.17 -4.97
CA ILE A 50 -2.21 2.78 -4.77
C ILE A 50 -2.39 4.23 -4.40
N ILE A 51 -1.92 4.62 -3.23
CA ILE A 51 -1.96 6.00 -2.77
C ILE A 51 -0.68 6.68 -3.24
N ALA A 52 -0.82 7.65 -4.14
CA ALA A 52 0.26 8.41 -4.71
C ALA A 52 0.21 9.88 -4.24
N ASP A 53 1.36 10.49 -4.03
CA ASP A 53 1.51 11.89 -3.67
C ASP A 53 2.74 12.47 -4.37
N TYR A 54 3.93 12.32 -3.78
CA TYR A 54 5.16 12.80 -4.37
C TYR A 54 5.41 12.19 -5.75
N LYS A 55 5.60 13.05 -6.76
CA LYS A 55 5.81 12.61 -8.17
C LYS A 55 4.71 11.67 -8.68
N LYS A 56 3.45 11.97 -8.32
CA LYS A 56 2.29 11.15 -8.70
C LYS A 56 2.14 11.00 -10.22
N GLU A 57 2.49 12.02 -11.00
CA GLU A 57 2.47 11.96 -12.46
C GLU A 57 3.38 10.86 -12.99
N VAL A 58 4.59 10.75 -12.44
CA VAL A 58 5.52 9.67 -12.78
C VAL A 58 4.97 8.30 -12.40
N MET A 59 4.27 8.21 -11.27
CA MET A 59 3.58 6.98 -10.87
C MET A 59 2.52 6.58 -11.88
N HIS A 60 1.64 7.51 -12.29
CA HIS A 60 0.61 7.26 -13.29
C HIS A 60 1.20 6.76 -14.61
N GLU A 61 2.17 7.48 -15.16
CA GLU A 61 2.83 7.12 -16.43
C GLU A 61 3.49 5.75 -16.35
N TYR A 62 4.21 5.48 -15.28
CA TYR A 62 4.93 4.23 -15.12
C TYR A 62 3.99 3.03 -14.97
N LEU A 63 2.95 3.16 -14.18
CA LEU A 63 1.96 2.10 -14.02
C LEU A 63 1.16 1.86 -15.29
N GLN A 64 0.79 2.90 -16.00
CA GLN A 64 0.11 2.78 -17.30
C GLN A 64 0.96 2.01 -18.32
N ALA A 65 2.27 2.23 -18.31
CA ALA A 65 3.19 1.60 -19.26
C ALA A 65 3.53 0.15 -18.89
N PHE A 66 3.67 -0.18 -17.62
CA PHE A 66 4.32 -1.41 -17.18
C PHE A 66 3.52 -2.29 -16.21
N ALA A 67 2.45 -1.79 -15.60
CA ALA A 67 1.67 -2.60 -14.66
C ALA A 67 0.83 -3.64 -15.41
N ASN A 68 0.92 -4.89 -14.94
CA ASN A 68 0.17 -6.02 -15.44
C ASN A 68 -0.86 -6.57 -14.44
N VAL A 69 -1.24 -5.77 -13.45
CA VAL A 69 -2.21 -6.08 -12.42
C VAL A 69 -3.39 -5.12 -12.49
N LYS A 70 -4.50 -5.47 -11.85
CA LYS A 70 -5.64 -4.55 -11.71
C LYS A 70 -5.33 -3.54 -10.62
N TYR A 71 -5.33 -2.26 -10.95
CA TYR A 71 -5.04 -1.19 -10.01
C TYR A 71 -5.93 0.04 -10.19
N GLN A 72 -6.02 0.82 -9.13
CA GLN A 72 -6.56 2.18 -9.12
C GLN A 72 -5.57 3.06 -8.35
N ILE A 73 -5.45 4.32 -8.73
CA ILE A 73 -4.58 5.28 -8.05
C ILE A 73 -5.45 6.30 -7.32
N VAL A 74 -5.09 6.56 -6.08
CA VAL A 74 -5.63 7.66 -5.26
C VAL A 74 -4.55 8.72 -5.18
N ASP A 75 -4.82 9.86 -5.79
CA ASP A 75 -3.93 11.01 -5.73
C ASP A 75 -4.19 11.81 -4.46
N THR A 76 -3.13 12.12 -3.73
CA THR A 76 -3.16 12.99 -2.58
C THR A 76 -2.27 14.22 -2.82
N ASP A 77 -2.60 15.32 -2.15
CA ASP A 77 -1.88 16.60 -2.29
C ASP A 77 -1.24 17.00 -0.96
N GLY A 78 -0.44 16.12 -0.37
CA GLY A 78 0.24 16.38 0.88
C GLY A 78 -0.67 16.39 2.12
N THR A 79 -1.90 15.90 1.99
CA THR A 79 -2.90 15.88 3.09
C THR A 79 -2.61 14.84 4.16
N GLY A 80 -1.54 14.09 3.98
CA GLY A 80 -1.07 13.08 4.93
C GLY A 80 -1.61 11.67 4.68
N THR A 81 -0.98 10.73 5.35
CA THR A 81 -1.22 9.29 5.16
C THR A 81 -2.66 8.88 5.41
N CYS A 82 -3.28 9.40 6.49
CA CYS A 82 -4.64 9.01 6.86
C CYS A 82 -5.69 9.46 5.85
N ALA A 83 -5.54 10.64 5.26
CA ALA A 83 -6.46 11.13 4.25
C ALA A 83 -6.43 10.26 2.99
N GLY A 84 -5.24 9.88 2.53
CA GLY A 84 -5.08 8.97 1.41
C GLY A 84 -5.68 7.59 1.67
N ILE A 85 -5.47 7.04 2.86
CA ILE A 85 -6.06 5.76 3.25
C ILE A 85 -7.58 5.83 3.31
N LYS A 86 -8.14 6.92 3.85
CA LYS A 86 -9.60 7.13 3.88
C LYS A 86 -10.19 7.13 2.46
N GLN A 87 -9.55 7.83 1.53
CA GLN A 87 -9.97 7.83 0.12
C GLN A 87 -9.87 6.44 -0.50
N ALA A 88 -8.77 5.72 -0.27
CA ALA A 88 -8.57 4.37 -0.77
C ALA A 88 -9.64 3.40 -0.26
N LEU A 89 -10.02 3.51 1.00
CA LEU A 89 -11.10 2.70 1.59
C LEU A 89 -12.44 2.94 0.92
N GLY A 90 -12.71 4.15 0.44
CA GLY A 90 -13.91 4.46 -0.32
C GLY A 90 -14.03 3.71 -1.64
N LEU A 91 -12.93 3.19 -2.18
CA LEU A 91 -12.88 2.41 -3.42
C LEU A 91 -13.06 0.90 -3.17
N ILE A 92 -13.05 0.47 -1.92
CA ILE A 92 -13.21 -0.94 -1.56
C ILE A 92 -14.65 -1.14 -1.06
N PRO A 93 -15.37 -2.17 -1.56
CA PRO A 93 -16.71 -2.46 -1.06
C PRO A 93 -16.72 -2.70 0.45
N GLU A 94 -17.79 -2.26 1.11
CA GLU A 94 -17.99 -2.54 2.54
C GLU A 94 -17.89 -4.05 2.81
N LYS A 95 -17.28 -4.42 3.91
CA LYS A 95 -17.07 -5.79 4.36
C LYS A 95 -16.08 -6.63 3.53
N GLU A 96 -15.49 -6.10 2.46
CA GLU A 96 -14.41 -6.80 1.78
C GLU A 96 -13.10 -6.65 2.58
N PRO A 97 -12.43 -7.76 2.89
CA PRO A 97 -11.13 -7.70 3.56
C PRO A 97 -10.05 -7.14 2.63
N PHE A 98 -9.13 -6.41 3.21
CA PHE A 98 -8.00 -5.83 2.48
C PHE A 98 -6.71 -5.90 3.28
N LEU A 99 -5.59 -5.90 2.58
CA LEU A 99 -4.26 -5.69 3.16
C LEU A 99 -3.87 -4.22 2.97
N LEU A 100 -3.45 -3.57 4.05
CA LEU A 100 -2.78 -2.27 3.96
C LEU A 100 -1.28 -2.45 4.17
N ILE A 101 -0.51 -2.00 3.22
CA ILE A 101 0.95 -2.16 3.22
C ILE A 101 1.65 -0.91 2.68
N TRP A 102 2.88 -0.67 3.12
CA TRP A 102 3.75 0.35 2.56
C TRP A 102 4.53 -0.18 1.37
N SER A 103 4.78 0.68 0.40
CA SER A 103 5.46 0.33 -0.85
C SER A 103 6.93 -0.08 -0.69
N ASP A 104 7.53 0.25 0.45
CA ASP A 104 8.94 -0.06 0.76
C ASP A 104 9.11 -1.41 1.48
N LEU A 105 8.06 -2.20 1.56
CA LEU A 105 8.10 -3.53 2.14
C LEU A 105 8.17 -4.58 1.04
N ILE A 106 9.23 -5.34 1.03
CA ILE A 106 9.38 -6.54 0.21
C ILE A 106 9.12 -7.74 1.10
N LEU A 107 7.97 -8.35 0.90
CA LEU A 107 7.55 -9.49 1.71
C LEU A 107 8.31 -10.75 1.32
N PRO A 108 8.74 -11.56 2.28
CA PRO A 108 9.39 -12.83 1.99
C PRO A 108 8.44 -13.80 1.25
N ASN A 109 9.02 -14.74 0.51
CA ASN A 109 8.24 -15.68 -0.27
C ASN A 109 7.30 -16.55 0.55
N ASN A 110 7.71 -16.89 1.77
CA ASN A 110 6.94 -17.69 2.70
C ASN A 110 5.90 -16.89 3.51
N PHE A 111 5.78 -15.58 3.27
CA PHE A 111 4.73 -14.79 3.91
C PHE A 111 3.38 -15.15 3.31
N GLU A 112 2.47 -15.63 4.15
CA GLU A 112 1.11 -15.98 3.78
C GLU A 112 0.11 -15.00 4.39
N LEU A 113 -0.92 -14.67 3.61
CA LEU A 113 -2.03 -13.87 4.11
C LEU A 113 -2.92 -14.75 5.01
N PRO A 114 -3.43 -14.21 6.14
CA PRO A 114 -4.33 -14.97 6.99
C PRO A 114 -5.60 -15.38 6.25
N ILE A 115 -6.08 -16.57 6.53
CA ILE A 115 -7.24 -17.17 5.86
C ILE A 115 -8.55 -16.65 6.48
N GLU A 116 -8.55 -16.40 7.79
CA GLU A 116 -9.72 -15.92 8.53
C GLU A 116 -9.55 -14.49 9.02
N TYR A 117 -10.58 -13.69 8.77
CA TYR A 117 -10.65 -12.28 9.19
C TYR A 117 -11.90 -12.12 10.07
N ARG A 118 -11.72 -12.11 11.37
CA ARG A 118 -12.81 -11.89 12.34
C ARG A 118 -13.05 -10.41 12.61
N ASP A 119 -11.99 -9.65 12.56
CA ASP A 119 -11.99 -8.20 12.79
C ASP A 119 -10.81 -7.63 12.04
N CYS A 120 -11.05 -6.78 11.05
CA CYS A 120 -10.01 -6.26 10.18
C CYS A 120 -8.81 -5.68 10.92
N ALA A 121 -9.07 -4.91 11.96
CA ALA A 121 -8.00 -4.26 12.71
C ALA A 121 -7.17 -5.24 13.53
N LYS A 122 -7.79 -6.27 14.08
CA LYS A 122 -7.11 -7.26 14.92
C LYS A 122 -6.43 -8.35 14.11
N THR A 123 -7.00 -8.70 12.96
CA THR A 123 -6.50 -9.81 12.14
C THR A 123 -5.39 -9.37 11.20
N VAL A 124 -5.46 -8.14 10.71
CA VAL A 124 -4.42 -7.59 9.85
C VAL A 124 -3.19 -7.17 10.67
N PHE A 125 -3.36 -6.92 11.97
CA PHE A 125 -2.30 -6.42 12.84
C PHE A 125 -2.32 -7.03 14.25
N PRO A 126 -2.18 -8.33 14.44
CA PRO A 126 -1.79 -8.81 15.74
C PRO A 126 -0.42 -8.23 16.06
N LYS A 127 -0.27 -7.67 17.25
CA LYS A 127 0.97 -6.98 17.68
C LYS A 127 2.22 -7.87 17.57
N GLU A 128 2.03 -9.16 17.54
CA GLU A 128 3.05 -10.18 17.57
C GLU A 128 3.50 -10.66 16.18
N ASP A 129 2.67 -10.41 15.14
CA ASP A 129 2.94 -10.86 13.77
C ASP A 129 3.43 -9.72 12.86
N TYR A 130 3.94 -8.66 13.46
CA TYR A 130 4.46 -7.50 12.76
C TYR A 130 5.76 -7.80 12.03
N ILE A 131 5.68 -8.48 10.93
CA ILE A 131 6.81 -8.57 10.00
C ILE A 131 6.69 -7.40 9.01
N GLY A 132 7.35 -6.29 9.35
CA GLY A 132 7.65 -5.25 8.38
C GLY A 132 6.54 -4.26 8.05
N ILE A 133 5.38 -4.30 8.67
CA ILE A 133 4.40 -3.24 8.61
C ILE A 133 4.83 -2.17 9.62
N SER A 134 5.04 -0.97 9.15
CA SER A 134 5.54 0.13 9.97
C SER A 134 4.82 0.21 11.32
N GLN A 135 5.54 0.04 12.40
CA GLN A 135 5.05 0.31 13.76
C GLN A 135 4.71 1.79 13.99
N THR A 136 5.02 2.64 13.03
CA THR A 136 4.73 4.06 13.03
C THR A 136 3.45 4.36 12.26
N PHE A 137 2.34 3.78 12.69
CA PHE A 137 1.03 4.28 12.29
C PHE A 137 0.77 5.58 13.06
N PRO A 138 0.74 6.72 12.40
CA PRO A 138 0.38 7.97 13.07
C PRO A 138 -1.11 8.02 13.43
N CYS A 139 -1.89 7.07 12.93
CA CYS A 139 -3.33 7.00 13.14
C CYS A 139 -3.69 5.78 13.97
N ARG A 140 -4.43 6.01 15.04
CA ARG A 140 -5.07 4.95 15.79
C ARG A 140 -6.21 4.39 14.92
N TRP A 141 -6.09 3.15 14.51
CA TRP A 141 -7.13 2.48 13.78
C TRP A 141 -8.15 1.90 14.74
N SER A 142 -9.37 2.33 14.69
CA SER A 142 -10.47 1.58 15.27
C SER A 142 -11.57 1.44 14.23
N TYR A 143 -11.99 0.22 14.05
CA TYR A 143 -13.11 -0.12 13.20
C TYR A 143 -14.38 -0.03 14.05
N LYS A 144 -14.95 1.14 14.14
CA LYS A 144 -16.35 1.37 14.54
C LYS A 144 -16.94 2.19 13.44
N ASN A 145 -18.12 1.97 13.03
CA ASN A 145 -18.96 2.65 12.04
C ASN A 145 -18.32 3.66 11.04
N ASP A 146 -17.21 4.29 11.40
CA ASP A 146 -16.40 5.23 10.62
C ASP A 146 -14.98 4.72 10.48
N ARG A 147 -14.65 3.65 10.07
CA ARG A 147 -13.37 3.04 9.64
C ARG A 147 -12.05 3.64 10.17
N PHE A 148 -12.07 4.83 10.80
CA PHE A 148 -10.96 5.53 11.44
C PHE A 148 -11.45 6.32 12.65
N LEU A 149 -10.74 6.23 13.74
CA LEU A 149 -10.79 7.14 14.86
C LEU A 149 -9.52 7.97 14.92
#